data_60d4a0b0a16d9ff23e462666e1caed11
#
_entry.id   60d4a0b0a16d9ff23e462666e1caed11
#
_cell.length_a   1.000
_cell.length_b   1.000
_cell.length_c   1.000
_cell.angle_alpha   90.00
_cell.angle_beta   90.00
_cell.angle_gamma   90.00
#
_symmetry.space_group_name_H-M   'P 1'
#
loop_
_entity.id
_entity.type
_entity.pdbx_description
1 polymer ?
#
loop_
_entity_poly.entity_id
_entity_poly.type
_entity_poly.pdbx_seq_one_letter_code
_entity_poly.pdbx_strand_id
1 'polypeptide(L)'
;VFICIDGAKSRSFFTLFGFLVFASFFFYVYLFLAVVFLLVLAVVSFMVNRPKQIIIDESGILFPSFIPKKYGWKQVNQALLKDDILTIDLTSNHLLQLVFEENELTGIDTVAFNCFCKQQVEALNL
;
A
#
# COMPACT_ATOMS: atom_id res chain seq x y z
N VAL A 1 -11.64 -65.64 22.43
CA VAL A 1 -10.96 -64.50 23.05
C VAL A 1 -9.85 -63.95 22.14
N PHE A 2 -9.02 -64.82 21.53
CA PHE A 2 -7.94 -64.40 20.64
C PHE A 2 -8.43 -63.77 19.33
N ILE A 3 -9.57 -64.15 18.79
CA ILE A 3 -10.17 -63.60 17.58
C ILE A 3 -10.65 -62.16 17.80
N CYS A 4 -11.12 -61.82 18.98
CA CYS A 4 -11.51 -60.46 19.33
C CYS A 4 -10.33 -59.50 19.43
N ILE A 5 -9.14 -59.97 19.80
CA ILE A 5 -7.93 -59.14 19.89
C ILE A 5 -7.41 -58.77 18.51
N ASP A 6 -7.43 -59.72 17.54
CA ASP A 6 -7.03 -59.45 16.15
C ASP A 6 -7.98 -58.49 15.45
N GLY A 7 -9.28 -58.63 15.69
CA GLY A 7 -10.26 -57.68 15.14
C GLY A 7 -10.11 -56.27 15.71
N ALA A 8 -9.80 -56.15 16.98
CA ALA A 8 -9.56 -54.83 17.59
C ALA A 8 -8.25 -54.19 17.07
N LYS A 9 -7.21 -54.95 16.83
CA LYS A 9 -5.95 -54.49 16.28
C LYS A 9 -6.09 -53.99 14.85
N SER A 10 -6.84 -54.71 14.03
CA SER A 10 -7.13 -54.28 12.66
C SER A 10 -7.94 -52.98 12.61
N ARG A 11 -8.96 -52.85 13.45
CA ARG A 11 -9.76 -51.62 13.55
C ARG A 11 -8.94 -50.42 14.00
N SER A 12 -8.04 -50.64 14.95
CA SER A 12 -7.13 -49.59 15.43
C SER A 12 -6.18 -49.11 14.33
N PHE A 13 -5.71 -50.01 13.46
CA PHE A 13 -4.85 -49.66 12.36
C PHE A 13 -5.57 -48.78 11.32
N PHE A 14 -6.78 -49.14 10.92
CA PHE A 14 -7.57 -48.35 9.99
C PHE A 14 -7.94 -46.96 10.56
N THR A 15 -8.24 -46.85 11.83
CA THR A 15 -8.50 -45.54 12.46
C THR A 15 -7.25 -44.68 12.50
N LEU A 16 -6.10 -45.22 12.87
CA LEU A 16 -4.82 -44.50 12.85
C LEU A 16 -4.45 -44.03 11.44
N PHE A 17 -4.62 -44.90 10.44
CA PHE A 17 -4.37 -44.52 9.04
C PHE A 17 -5.31 -43.41 8.57
N GLY A 18 -6.59 -43.48 8.92
CA GLY A 18 -7.56 -42.41 8.63
C GLY A 18 -7.18 -41.08 9.26
N PHE A 19 -6.73 -41.08 10.51
CA PHE A 19 -6.24 -39.88 11.19
C PHE A 19 -5.00 -39.27 10.51
N LEU A 20 -4.06 -40.12 10.07
CA LEU A 20 -2.85 -39.65 9.38
C LEU A 20 -3.18 -38.99 8.04
N VAL A 21 -4.08 -39.57 7.26
CA VAL A 21 -4.53 -38.98 5.98
C VAL A 21 -5.26 -37.67 6.22
N PHE A 22 -6.13 -37.63 7.22
CA PHE A 22 -6.87 -36.41 7.57
C PHE A 22 -5.93 -35.30 8.07
N ALA A 23 -4.98 -35.64 8.94
CA ALA A 23 -3.98 -34.70 9.44
C ALA A 23 -3.10 -34.14 8.31
N SER A 24 -2.67 -34.98 7.36
CA SER A 24 -1.89 -34.53 6.21
C SER A 24 -2.68 -33.59 5.30
N PHE A 25 -3.97 -33.87 5.08
CA PHE A 25 -4.84 -32.99 4.32
C PHE A 25 -4.98 -31.60 4.96
N PHE A 26 -5.22 -31.55 6.27
CA PHE A 26 -5.27 -30.29 7.01
C PHE A 26 -3.94 -29.55 6.97
N PHE A 27 -2.83 -30.25 7.07
CA PHE A 27 -1.50 -29.66 6.98
C PHE A 27 -1.28 -28.99 5.61
N TYR A 28 -1.66 -29.62 4.53
CA TYR A 28 -1.59 -29.02 3.20
C TYR A 28 -2.50 -27.79 3.04
N VAL A 29 -3.72 -27.84 3.57
CA VAL A 29 -4.65 -26.69 3.55
C VAL A 29 -4.09 -25.53 4.35
N TYR A 30 -3.56 -25.77 5.55
CA TYR A 30 -2.93 -24.72 6.36
C TYR A 30 -1.69 -24.14 5.69
N LEU A 31 -0.85 -24.97 5.10
CA LEU A 31 0.32 -24.51 4.36
C LEU A 31 -0.08 -23.64 3.17
N PHE A 32 -1.08 -24.05 2.42
CA PHE A 32 -1.61 -23.28 1.30
C PHE A 32 -2.16 -21.92 1.75
N LEU A 33 -2.95 -21.90 2.81
CA LEU A 33 -3.48 -20.65 3.38
C LEU A 33 -2.36 -19.73 3.89
N ALA A 34 -1.33 -20.28 4.52
CA ALA A 34 -0.17 -19.52 4.96
C ALA A 34 0.59 -18.89 3.80
N VAL A 35 0.79 -19.62 2.71
CA VAL A 35 1.44 -19.11 1.49
C VAL A 35 0.62 -17.98 0.87
N VAL A 36 -0.69 -18.16 0.72
CA VAL A 36 -1.59 -17.12 0.21
C VAL A 36 -1.54 -15.88 1.09
N PHE A 37 -1.58 -16.04 2.40
CA PHE A 37 -1.50 -14.93 3.35
C PHE A 37 -0.17 -14.16 3.23
N LEU A 38 0.95 -14.88 3.13
CA LEU A 38 2.27 -14.25 2.92
C LEU A 38 2.36 -13.51 1.59
N LEU A 39 1.77 -14.05 0.52
CA LEU A 39 1.71 -13.36 -0.77
C LEU A 39 0.90 -12.06 -0.68
N VAL A 40 -0.24 -12.08 0.00
CA VAL A 40 -1.04 -10.86 0.23
C VAL A 40 -0.25 -9.83 1.02
N LEU A 41 0.43 -10.24 2.10
CA LEU A 41 1.29 -9.34 2.87
C LEU A 41 2.43 -8.77 2.05
N ALA A 42 3.06 -9.56 1.19
CA ALA A 42 4.13 -9.11 0.30
C ALA A 42 3.61 -8.05 -0.69
N VAL A 43 2.45 -8.27 -1.29
CA VAL A 43 1.81 -7.30 -2.19
C VAL A 43 1.47 -6.01 -1.46
N VAL A 44 0.86 -6.09 -0.28
CA VAL A 44 0.55 -4.91 0.55
C VAL A 44 1.81 -4.16 0.92
N SER A 45 2.86 -4.85 1.37
CA SER A 45 4.15 -4.23 1.70
C SER A 45 4.76 -3.52 0.49
N PHE A 46 4.69 -4.14 -0.68
CA PHE A 46 5.17 -3.52 -1.91
C PHE A 46 4.37 -2.26 -2.28
N MET A 47 3.05 -2.27 -2.08
CA MET A 47 2.20 -1.11 -2.34
C MET A 47 2.46 0.04 -1.36
N VAL A 48 2.68 -0.28 -0.08
CA VAL A 48 2.95 0.73 0.96
C VAL A 48 4.34 1.35 0.81
N ASN A 49 5.34 0.54 0.44
CA ASN A 49 6.73 1.00 0.30
C ASN A 49 7.03 1.68 -1.04
N ARG A 50 6.03 1.91 -1.88
CA ARG A 50 6.26 2.69 -3.10
C ARG A 50 6.69 4.11 -2.74
N PRO A 51 7.74 4.64 -3.38
CA PRO A 51 8.16 6.02 -3.18
C PRO A 51 7.00 6.95 -3.54
N LYS A 52 6.69 7.86 -2.63
CA LYS A 52 5.70 8.91 -2.88
C LYS A 52 6.31 9.91 -3.84
N GLN A 53 6.10 9.71 -5.13
CA GLN A 53 6.52 10.66 -6.15
C GLN A 53 5.35 11.60 -6.44
N ILE A 54 5.64 12.88 -6.51
CA ILE A 54 4.72 13.91 -6.95
C ILE A 54 5.37 14.62 -8.12
N ILE A 55 4.65 14.74 -9.21
CA ILE A 55 5.10 15.47 -10.39
C ILE A 55 4.34 16.78 -10.42
N ILE A 56 5.05 17.87 -10.27
CA ILE A 56 4.52 19.23 -10.34
C ILE A 56 5.12 19.90 -11.56
N ASP A 57 4.28 20.23 -12.50
CA ASP A 57 4.64 20.91 -13.73
C ASP A 57 3.67 22.08 -14.04
N GLU A 58 3.84 22.72 -15.18
CA GLU A 58 2.99 23.82 -15.61
C GLU A 58 1.53 23.39 -15.86
N SER A 59 1.29 22.10 -16.09
CA SER A 59 -0.05 21.55 -16.35
C SER A 59 -0.84 21.25 -15.08
N GLY A 60 -0.18 21.11 -13.95
CA GLY A 60 -0.80 20.80 -12.66
C GLY A 60 0.04 19.90 -11.77
N ILE A 61 -0.62 19.28 -10.81
CA ILE A 61 -0.03 18.39 -9.83
C ILE A 61 -0.51 16.97 -10.11
N LEU A 62 0.42 16.07 -10.39
CA LEU A 62 0.15 14.65 -10.63
C LEU A 62 0.63 13.81 -9.45
N PHE A 63 -0.27 13.03 -8.89
CA PHE A 63 0.04 12.00 -7.90
C PHE A 63 0.08 10.63 -8.60
N PRO A 64 1.25 10.10 -8.96
CA PRO A 64 1.37 8.77 -9.54
C PRO A 64 1.18 7.73 -8.43
N SER A 65 -0.06 7.34 -8.20
CA SER A 65 -0.44 6.25 -7.30
C SER A 65 -1.09 5.13 -8.12
N PHE A 66 -1.54 4.08 -7.46
CA PHE A 66 -2.28 2.99 -8.12
C PHE A 66 -3.49 3.51 -8.91
N ILE A 67 -4.15 4.55 -8.39
CA ILE A 67 -5.12 5.35 -9.12
C ILE A 67 -4.51 6.74 -9.30
N PRO A 68 -3.96 7.09 -10.47
CA PRO A 68 -3.32 8.38 -10.68
C PRO A 68 -4.35 9.50 -10.54
N LYS A 69 -4.06 10.48 -9.71
CA LYS A 69 -4.88 11.68 -9.53
C LYS A 69 -4.13 12.87 -10.07
N LYS A 70 -4.77 13.61 -10.96
CA LYS A 70 -4.24 14.84 -11.51
C LYS A 70 -5.13 16.01 -11.10
N TYR A 71 -4.51 17.04 -10.54
CA TYR A 71 -5.16 18.29 -10.18
C TYR A 71 -4.59 19.40 -11.05
N GLY A 72 -5.43 20.06 -11.83
CA GLY A 72 -5.04 21.26 -12.54
C GLY A 72 -4.85 22.45 -11.58
N TRP A 73 -4.02 23.41 -11.94
CA TRP A 73 -3.79 24.61 -11.13
C TRP A 73 -5.07 25.41 -10.83
N LYS A 74 -6.09 25.31 -11.69
CA LYS A 74 -7.41 25.91 -11.44
C LYS A 74 -8.15 25.31 -10.23
N GLN A 75 -7.79 24.09 -9.84
CA GLN A 75 -8.37 23.37 -8.71
C GLN A 75 -7.55 23.56 -7.42
N VAL A 76 -6.45 24.30 -7.50
CA VAL A 76 -5.54 24.55 -6.39
C VAL A 76 -5.65 26.00 -5.96
N ASN A 77 -6.01 26.23 -4.70
CA ASN A 77 -6.00 27.55 -4.10
C ASN A 77 -4.59 27.99 -3.70
N GLN A 78 -3.86 27.06 -3.08
CA GLN A 78 -2.52 27.30 -2.60
C GLN A 78 -1.73 25.99 -2.53
N ALA A 79 -0.45 26.05 -2.86
CA ALA A 79 0.51 24.98 -2.64
C ALA A 79 1.75 25.56 -1.96
N LEU A 80 2.10 25.03 -0.81
CA LEU A 80 3.21 25.50 0.02
C LEU A 80 4.03 24.33 0.54
N LEU A 81 5.33 24.40 0.35
CA LEU A 81 6.30 23.48 0.94
C LEU A 81 7.02 24.18 2.09
N LYS A 82 6.82 23.70 3.30
CA LYS A 82 7.47 24.22 4.52
C LYS A 82 7.75 23.08 5.49
N ASP A 83 8.94 23.07 6.07
CA ASP A 83 9.37 22.09 7.09
C ASP A 83 9.15 20.64 6.63
N ASP A 84 9.52 20.33 5.38
CA ASP A 84 9.37 19.03 4.72
C ASP A 84 7.92 18.56 4.55
N ILE A 85 6.96 19.46 4.75
CA ILE A 85 5.54 19.21 4.55
C ILE A 85 5.04 20.01 3.35
N LEU A 86 4.57 19.30 2.33
CA LEU A 86 3.86 19.89 1.21
C LEU A 86 2.37 19.97 1.54
N THR A 87 1.87 21.18 1.64
CA THR A 87 0.46 21.46 1.87
C THR A 87 -0.17 21.98 0.60
N ILE A 88 -1.19 21.30 0.12
CA ILE A 88 -1.96 21.69 -1.06
C ILE A 88 -3.40 21.92 -0.63
N ASP A 89 -3.87 23.15 -0.79
CA ASP A 89 -5.26 23.51 -0.55
C ASP A 89 -6.02 23.53 -1.89
N LEU A 90 -7.05 22.73 -1.96
CA LEU A 90 -7.89 22.60 -3.15
C LEU A 90 -9.13 23.49 -3.05
N THR A 91 -9.61 23.97 -4.19
CA THR A 91 -10.85 24.77 -4.29
C THR A 91 -12.09 24.03 -3.78
N SER A 92 -12.03 22.71 -3.70
CA SER A 92 -13.08 21.84 -3.12
C SER A 92 -13.08 21.78 -1.59
N ASN A 93 -12.32 22.63 -0.91
CA ASN A 93 -12.11 22.62 0.55
C ASN A 93 -11.45 21.32 1.07
N HIS A 94 -10.71 20.63 0.24
CA HIS A 94 -9.87 19.52 0.66
C HIS A 94 -8.43 19.98 0.83
N LEU A 95 -7.87 19.67 1.97
CA LEU A 95 -6.48 19.92 2.29
C LEU A 95 -5.68 18.62 2.13
N LEU A 96 -4.68 18.63 1.29
CA LEU A 96 -3.75 17.53 1.10
C LEU A 96 -2.42 17.89 1.77
N GLN A 97 -1.97 17.05 2.69
CA GLN A 97 -0.69 17.20 3.35
C GLN A 97 0.17 15.97 3.11
N LEU A 98 1.39 16.20 2.66
CA LEU A 98 2.37 15.17 2.39
C LEU A 98 3.64 15.50 3.14
N VAL A 99 4.08 14.56 3.97
CA VAL A 99 5.33 14.66 4.71
C VAL A 99 6.41 13.93 3.93
N PHE A 100 7.51 14.61 3.65
CA PHE A 100 8.69 14.04 3.01
C PHE A 100 9.80 13.81 4.05
N GLU A 101 10.67 12.86 3.77
CA GLU A 101 11.92 12.73 4.53
C GLU A 101 12.96 13.71 3.99
N GLU A 102 13.88 14.16 4.84
CA GLU A 102 14.95 15.08 4.44
C GLU A 102 15.71 14.63 3.18
N ASN A 103 15.86 13.33 3.01
CA ASN A 103 16.55 12.74 1.86
C ASN A 103 15.77 12.87 0.55
N GLU A 104 14.44 12.98 0.60
CA GLU A 104 13.57 13.04 -0.58
C GLU A 104 13.53 14.44 -1.19
N LEU A 105 13.80 15.46 -0.39
CA LEU A 105 13.84 16.87 -0.82
C LEU A 105 15.25 17.36 -1.17
N THR A 106 16.23 16.47 -1.21
CA THR A 106 17.62 16.82 -1.52
C THR A 106 17.72 17.43 -2.92
N GLY A 107 18.12 18.69 -2.99
CA GLY A 107 18.27 19.43 -4.25
C GLY A 107 17.06 20.26 -4.67
N ILE A 108 16.00 20.31 -3.86
CA ILE A 108 14.85 21.18 -4.10
C ILE A 108 15.03 22.48 -3.31
N ASP A 109 15.09 23.61 -4.03
CA ASP A 109 15.03 24.92 -3.42
C ASP A 109 13.57 25.25 -3.05
N THR A 110 13.28 25.21 -1.76
CA THR A 110 11.95 25.45 -1.20
C THR A 110 11.40 26.83 -1.58
N VAL A 111 12.26 27.84 -1.62
CA VAL A 111 11.87 29.21 -1.98
C VAL A 111 11.49 29.30 -3.44
N ALA A 112 12.31 28.75 -4.33
CA ALA A 112 12.04 28.71 -5.76
C ALA A 112 10.78 27.90 -6.07
N PHE A 113 10.59 26.78 -5.40
CA PHE A 113 9.42 25.93 -5.53
C PHE A 113 8.13 26.66 -5.11
N ASN A 114 8.13 27.29 -3.95
CA ASN A 114 6.97 28.05 -3.47
C ASN A 114 6.65 29.25 -4.37
N CYS A 115 7.67 29.91 -4.90
CA CYS A 115 7.51 31.00 -5.85
C CYS A 115 6.87 30.50 -7.16
N PHE A 116 7.33 29.38 -7.67
CA PHE A 116 6.73 28.76 -8.87
C PHE A 116 5.26 28.39 -8.66
N CYS A 117 4.93 27.70 -7.57
CA CYS A 117 3.55 27.34 -7.25
C CYS A 117 2.64 28.58 -7.13
N LYS A 118 3.12 29.62 -6.46
CA LYS A 118 2.39 30.88 -6.33
C LYS A 118 2.13 31.54 -7.68
N GLN A 119 3.12 31.60 -8.54
CA GLN A 119 2.98 32.15 -9.90
C GLN A 119 1.96 31.39 -10.73
N GLN A 120 1.95 30.05 -10.66
CA GLN A 120 1.00 29.22 -11.40
C GLN A 120 -0.45 29.45 -10.92
N VAL A 121 -0.65 29.53 -9.61
CA VAL A 121 -1.97 29.78 -9.03
C VAL A 121 -2.46 31.19 -9.38
N GLU A 122 -1.60 32.21 -9.26
CA GLU A 122 -1.95 33.61 -9.56
C GLU A 122 -2.23 33.82 -11.05
N ALA A 123 -1.46 33.21 -11.95
CA ALA A 123 -1.64 33.33 -13.38
C ALA A 123 -2.99 32.79 -13.88
N LEU A 124 -3.57 31.81 -13.19
CA LEU A 124 -4.84 31.19 -13.56
C LEU A 124 -6.05 31.77 -12.83
N ASN A 125 -5.85 32.50 -11.74
CA ASN A 125 -6.90 33.16 -10.98
C ASN A 125 -7.11 34.63 -11.45
N LEU A 126 -6.36 35.08 -12.41
CA LEU A 126 -6.60 36.30 -13.14
C LEU A 126 -7.56 36.02 -14.29
#